data_ec261b0041f96e43e05701517c1a3b6b
#
_entry.id   ec261b0041f96e43e05701517c1a3b6b
#
_cell.length_a   1.000
_cell.length_b   1.000
_cell.length_c   1.000
_cell.angle_alpha   90.00
_cell.angle_beta   90.00
_cell.angle_gamma   90.00
#
_symmetry.space_group_name_H-M   'P 1'
#
loop_
_entity.id
_entity.type
_entity.pdbx_description
1 polymer ?
#
loop_
_entity_poly.entity_id
_entity_poly.type
_entity_poly.pdbx_seq_one_letter_code
_entity_poly.pdbx_strand_id
1 'polypeptide(L)'
;MNRKKLISVGLTAAMLTGLLAGCGDSSQNSSQNGSGSEPVVLQWWGSFPENMGPNQVCEAFNKIDPNLQVEYTRFVNDDAGNTKLDVSLMSDSSIDVFLSLNDVLLNKRIDSGYAEPLDELFDKVGFNIKDDYDDAIEQRQKDGHYYSLPAKKMTSTILYNKDMFDEAGVAYPDADWTYDEFLDAATKLTHGEGNNKVYGYFFPGYDAGQPATSMLVSKLGADWMYTEDGTKAAIDTDDVKDVTEKYLDRVEKGVEQSYVDVTTQKMEPANMLLTGKAAMVYGDWCVRDVKDLDNYPHDFKVGFATMPRLSENQDKNLTTSYTDDMSINSKSEHKVEAMKFIKWYIEEGMDYVAPFARIPACKKYDEEKVASLIFGDKSDLFDMDSAKNIYLKGTDFSTRKNLAAATEVNTILTEEFDKAFAGAQSVDKTLANAQKRADEKIADEK
;
A
#
# COMPACT_ATOMS: atom_id res chain seq x y z
N MET A 1 -26.27 16.22 -50.87
CA MET A 1 -27.61 16.87 -50.89
C MET A 1 -28.27 16.69 -49.54
N ASN A 2 -28.66 17.80 -48.93
CA ASN A 2 -29.52 18.01 -47.74
C ASN A 2 -28.94 17.66 -46.35
N ARG A 3 -28.54 18.65 -45.61
CA ARG A 3 -29.12 19.74 -44.79
C ARG A 3 -29.37 19.35 -43.34
N LYS A 4 -28.48 19.88 -42.52
CA LYS A 4 -28.61 20.63 -41.24
C LYS A 4 -29.95 20.48 -40.47
N LYS A 5 -29.85 20.24 -39.16
CA LYS A 5 -30.55 21.04 -38.14
C LYS A 5 -29.75 21.10 -36.85
N LEU A 6 -29.29 22.32 -36.53
CA LEU A 6 -28.91 22.76 -35.19
C LEU A 6 -30.20 22.93 -34.38
N ILE A 7 -30.17 22.53 -33.10
CA ILE A 7 -31.10 23.00 -32.08
C ILE A 7 -30.27 23.49 -30.92
N SER A 8 -30.27 24.81 -30.78
CA SER A 8 -29.87 25.58 -29.61
C SER A 8 -30.99 25.55 -28.58
N VAL A 9 -30.71 25.23 -27.31
CA VAL A 9 -31.64 25.54 -26.21
C VAL A 9 -30.90 26.38 -25.18
N GLY A 10 -31.48 27.53 -24.93
CA GLY A 10 -30.89 28.61 -24.17
C GLY A 10 -30.98 28.42 -22.65
N LEU A 11 -30.06 29.12 -22.01
CA LEU A 11 -30.07 29.44 -20.59
C LEU A 11 -31.29 30.26 -20.22
N THR A 12 -31.95 29.89 -19.11
CA THR A 12 -32.84 30.83 -18.40
C THR A 12 -32.39 30.86 -16.93
N ALA A 13 -31.77 31.98 -16.58
CA ALA A 13 -31.53 32.41 -15.20
C ALA A 13 -32.83 32.95 -14.61
N ALA A 14 -33.21 32.50 -13.44
CA ALA A 14 -34.25 33.14 -12.64
C ALA A 14 -33.65 33.56 -11.29
N MET A 15 -33.36 34.84 -11.18
CA MET A 15 -33.19 35.55 -9.91
C MET A 15 -34.57 35.75 -9.26
N LEU A 16 -34.69 35.39 -7.99
CA LEU A 16 -35.78 35.87 -7.14
C LEU A 16 -35.19 36.58 -5.92
N THR A 17 -35.24 37.89 -5.98
CA THR A 17 -35.18 38.82 -4.86
C THR A 17 -36.57 38.93 -4.23
N GLY A 18 -36.66 38.78 -2.92
CA GLY A 18 -37.91 38.99 -2.18
C GLY A 18 -37.63 39.63 -0.81
N LEU A 19 -38.15 40.83 -0.65
CA LEU A 19 -37.98 41.86 0.34
C LEU A 19 -38.45 41.51 1.76
N LEU A 20 -37.79 42.17 2.71
CA LEU A 20 -38.14 42.39 4.12
C LEU A 20 -39.50 43.15 4.25
N ALA A 21 -40.27 42.80 5.27
CA ALA A 21 -40.72 43.68 6.34
C ALA A 21 -41.91 43.09 7.10
N GLY A 22 -41.92 43.23 8.42
CA GLY A 22 -43.09 43.05 9.25
C GLY A 22 -42.74 42.82 10.74
N CYS A 23 -42.64 43.92 11.52
CA CYS A 23 -42.63 43.91 12.98
C CYS A 23 -43.97 43.44 13.56
N GLY A 24 -43.92 42.74 14.73
CA GLY A 24 -45.13 42.47 15.52
C GLY A 24 -44.78 41.65 16.80
N ASP A 25 -44.79 42.28 17.86
CA ASP A 25 -44.65 42.22 19.30
C ASP A 25 -45.05 40.92 20.03
N SER A 26 -44.21 40.61 21.02
CA SER A 26 -44.41 39.95 22.35
C SER A 26 -45.28 38.72 22.52
N SER A 27 -44.59 37.60 22.91
CA SER A 27 -44.83 37.00 24.23
C SER A 27 -43.73 35.97 24.59
N GLN A 28 -43.19 36.11 25.79
CA GLN A 28 -42.22 35.22 26.44
C GLN A 28 -42.74 33.81 26.50
N ASN A 29 -41.93 32.88 26.02
CA ASN A 29 -41.90 31.55 26.59
C ASN A 29 -40.46 31.06 26.59
N SER A 30 -39.91 30.94 27.77
CA SER A 30 -38.56 30.38 28.03
C SER A 30 -38.53 28.92 27.62
N SER A 31 -37.98 28.66 26.45
CA SER A 31 -37.53 27.33 26.07
C SER A 31 -36.01 27.38 26.03
N GLN A 32 -35.38 26.56 26.83
CA GLN A 32 -33.94 26.35 26.88
C GLN A 32 -33.40 26.10 25.47
N ASN A 33 -32.71 27.08 24.93
CA ASN A 33 -31.81 26.87 23.79
C ASN A 33 -30.63 26.03 24.27
N GLY A 34 -30.67 24.75 24.04
CA GLY A 34 -29.46 23.99 23.86
C GLY A 34 -28.76 24.57 22.63
N SER A 35 -27.67 25.31 22.83
CA SER A 35 -26.76 25.70 21.79
C SER A 35 -26.03 24.43 21.32
N GLY A 36 -26.69 23.63 20.49
CA GLY A 36 -26.02 22.59 19.73
C GLY A 36 -25.12 23.30 18.71
N SER A 37 -23.81 23.33 18.92
CA SER A 37 -22.88 23.64 17.85
C SER A 37 -23.13 22.65 16.72
N GLU A 38 -23.05 23.11 15.47
CA GLU A 38 -23.09 22.21 14.31
C GLU A 38 -22.00 21.14 14.50
N PRO A 39 -22.25 19.89 14.11
CA PRO A 39 -21.27 18.82 14.22
C PRO A 39 -20.03 19.15 13.39
N VAL A 40 -18.85 18.82 13.90
CA VAL A 40 -17.61 18.84 13.13
C VAL A 40 -17.66 17.68 12.14
N VAL A 41 -17.50 17.93 10.86
CA VAL A 41 -17.46 16.92 9.80
C VAL A 41 -16.06 16.87 9.22
N LEU A 42 -15.32 15.84 9.60
CA LEU A 42 -13.96 15.59 9.10
C LEU A 42 -14.00 15.09 7.65
N GLN A 43 -13.13 15.61 6.82
CA GLN A 43 -12.90 15.13 5.46
C GLN A 43 -11.69 14.18 5.45
N TRP A 44 -11.98 12.89 5.26
CA TRP A 44 -10.98 11.84 5.14
C TRP A 44 -10.75 11.46 3.67
N TRP A 45 -9.53 11.70 3.17
CA TRP A 45 -9.15 11.33 1.81
C TRP A 45 -8.30 10.07 1.80
N GLY A 46 -8.75 9.04 1.07
CA GLY A 46 -8.06 7.76 0.91
C GLY A 46 -8.21 7.18 -0.50
N SER A 47 -7.55 6.07 -0.76
CA SER A 47 -7.52 5.46 -2.09
C SER A 47 -8.33 4.17 -2.22
N PHE A 48 -8.89 3.67 -1.13
CA PHE A 48 -9.68 2.44 -1.17
C PHE A 48 -11.05 2.68 -1.83
N PRO A 49 -11.57 1.72 -2.60
CA PRO A 49 -12.97 1.75 -2.98
C PRO A 49 -13.86 1.88 -1.74
N GLU A 50 -14.88 2.71 -1.84
CA GLU A 50 -15.77 3.06 -0.73
C GLU A 50 -16.42 1.82 -0.09
N ASN A 51 -16.72 0.80 -0.89
CA ASN A 51 -17.31 -0.48 -0.45
C ASN A 51 -16.29 -1.48 0.12
N MET A 52 -15.00 -1.13 0.15
CA MET A 52 -13.93 -1.96 0.72
C MET A 52 -13.47 -1.43 2.08
N GLY A 53 -14.41 -1.08 2.94
CA GLY A 53 -14.19 -0.63 4.31
C GLY A 53 -14.56 0.82 4.60
N PRO A 54 -14.20 1.84 3.78
CA PRO A 54 -14.44 3.24 4.13
C PRO A 54 -15.90 3.59 4.47
N ASN A 55 -16.89 3.06 3.74
CA ASN A 55 -18.29 3.31 4.07
C ASN A 55 -18.66 2.78 5.46
N GLN A 56 -18.22 1.56 5.78
CA GLN A 56 -18.49 0.94 7.08
C GLN A 56 -17.73 1.66 8.21
N VAL A 57 -16.52 2.14 7.95
CA VAL A 57 -15.75 2.97 8.89
C VAL A 57 -16.52 4.25 9.20
N CYS A 58 -16.96 4.99 8.17
CA CYS A 58 -17.75 6.22 8.36
C CYS A 58 -19.04 5.93 9.13
N GLU A 59 -19.81 4.90 8.75
CA GLU A 59 -21.04 4.53 9.43
C GLU A 59 -20.81 4.16 10.91
N ALA A 60 -19.73 3.46 11.23
CA ALA A 60 -19.43 3.05 12.59
C ALA A 60 -18.95 4.23 13.44
N PHE A 61 -18.00 5.02 12.93
CA PHE A 61 -17.48 6.17 13.67
C PHE A 61 -18.57 7.22 13.93
N ASN A 62 -19.39 7.53 12.93
CA ASN A 62 -20.45 8.53 13.02
C ASN A 62 -21.57 8.18 14.01
N LYS A 63 -21.62 6.92 14.49
CA LYS A 63 -22.54 6.49 15.56
C LYS A 63 -21.99 6.72 16.96
N ILE A 64 -20.68 6.96 17.11
CA ILE A 64 -20.01 7.11 18.42
C ILE A 64 -20.33 8.47 19.04
N ASP A 65 -20.12 9.54 18.26
CA ASP A 65 -20.37 10.91 18.70
C ASP A 65 -21.16 11.69 17.62
N PRO A 66 -22.41 12.09 17.89
CA PRO A 66 -23.20 12.83 16.92
C PRO A 66 -22.63 14.22 16.61
N ASN A 67 -21.71 14.74 17.44
CA ASN A 67 -21.08 16.04 17.21
C ASN A 67 -19.76 15.94 16.42
N LEU A 68 -19.28 14.73 16.14
CA LEU A 68 -18.07 14.48 15.35
C LEU A 68 -18.34 13.41 14.31
N GLN A 69 -18.34 13.81 13.06
CA GLN A 69 -18.65 12.97 11.92
C GLN A 69 -17.43 12.89 11.00
N VAL A 70 -17.35 11.85 10.17
CA VAL A 70 -16.34 11.71 9.12
C VAL A 70 -17.00 11.41 7.79
N GLU A 71 -16.53 12.05 6.74
CA GLU A 71 -16.89 11.77 5.35
C GLU A 71 -15.66 11.32 4.58
N TYR A 72 -15.83 10.31 3.73
CA TYR A 72 -14.75 9.75 2.93
C TYR A 72 -14.77 10.25 1.50
N THR A 73 -13.62 10.69 1.01
CA THR A 73 -13.41 11.05 -0.40
C THR A 73 -12.32 10.16 -0.98
N ARG A 74 -12.66 9.43 -2.05
CA ARG A 74 -11.70 8.58 -2.75
C ARG A 74 -10.87 9.34 -3.77
N PHE A 75 -9.57 9.08 -3.78
CA PHE A 75 -8.70 9.33 -4.94
C PHE A 75 -8.17 8.00 -5.51
N VAL A 76 -7.81 7.97 -6.79
CA VAL A 76 -7.19 6.77 -7.38
C VAL A 76 -5.71 6.74 -7.00
N ASN A 77 -5.19 5.57 -6.60
CA ASN A 77 -3.76 5.44 -6.30
C ASN A 77 -2.94 5.26 -7.58
N ASP A 78 -2.87 6.32 -8.35
CA ASP A 78 -2.00 6.51 -9.51
C ASP A 78 -1.36 7.91 -9.46
N ASP A 79 -0.50 8.24 -10.40
CA ASP A 79 0.19 9.53 -10.46
C ASP A 79 -0.78 10.72 -10.50
N ALA A 80 -1.88 10.59 -11.25
CA ALA A 80 -2.88 11.65 -11.38
C ALA A 80 -3.65 11.85 -10.07
N GLY A 81 -4.07 10.76 -9.42
CA GLY A 81 -4.80 10.81 -8.16
C GLY A 81 -3.94 11.31 -7.01
N ASN A 82 -2.68 10.85 -6.91
CA ASN A 82 -1.74 11.35 -5.92
C ASN A 82 -1.40 12.83 -6.14
N THR A 83 -1.22 13.26 -7.39
CA THR A 83 -1.04 14.69 -7.73
C THR A 83 -2.27 15.51 -7.33
N LYS A 84 -3.49 15.00 -7.56
CA LYS A 84 -4.72 15.67 -7.13
C LYS A 84 -4.76 15.86 -5.61
N LEU A 85 -4.43 14.82 -4.84
CA LEU A 85 -4.36 14.92 -3.38
C LEU A 85 -3.31 15.96 -2.96
N ASP A 86 -2.09 15.91 -3.50
CA ASP A 86 -1.00 16.84 -3.16
C ASP A 86 -1.37 18.30 -3.45
N VAL A 87 -1.99 18.58 -4.61
CA VAL A 87 -2.48 19.92 -4.97
C VAL A 87 -3.60 20.38 -4.02
N SER A 88 -4.49 19.47 -3.62
CA SER A 88 -5.56 19.80 -2.68
C SER A 88 -4.99 20.10 -1.29
N LEU A 89 -4.06 19.31 -0.76
CA LEU A 89 -3.36 19.57 0.50
C LEU A 89 -2.61 20.92 0.50
N MET A 90 -2.04 21.30 -0.66
CA MET A 90 -1.35 22.57 -0.81
C MET A 90 -2.31 23.78 -0.73
N SER A 91 -3.53 23.64 -1.20
CA SER A 91 -4.46 24.76 -1.41
C SER A 91 -5.66 24.78 -0.46
N ASP A 92 -6.03 23.65 0.13
CA ASP A 92 -7.31 23.45 0.81
C ASP A 92 -7.13 22.99 2.26
N SER A 93 -7.74 23.75 3.19
CA SER A 93 -7.80 23.39 4.61
C SER A 93 -8.98 22.48 4.95
N SER A 94 -9.86 22.18 4.00
CA SER A 94 -11.02 21.32 4.25
C SER A 94 -10.67 19.85 4.36
N ILE A 95 -9.50 19.41 3.89
CA ILE A 95 -9.03 18.03 4.11
C ILE A 95 -8.45 17.95 5.51
N ASP A 96 -8.99 17.07 6.34
CA ASP A 96 -8.51 16.88 7.70
C ASP A 96 -7.54 15.70 7.82
N VAL A 97 -7.90 14.56 7.23
CA VAL A 97 -7.12 13.32 7.27
C VAL A 97 -6.86 12.82 5.88
N PHE A 98 -5.63 12.38 5.62
CA PHE A 98 -5.28 11.77 4.34
C PHE A 98 -4.42 10.50 4.50
N LEU A 99 -4.53 9.62 3.51
CA LEU A 99 -3.82 8.35 3.45
C LEU A 99 -2.61 8.43 2.52
N SER A 100 -1.48 7.89 2.96
CA SER A 100 -0.32 7.60 2.11
C SER A 100 -0.06 6.10 2.08
N LEU A 101 -0.01 5.49 0.88
CA LEU A 101 0.11 4.04 0.72
C LEU A 101 1.55 3.52 0.70
N ASN A 102 2.53 4.41 0.63
CA ASN A 102 3.94 4.04 0.65
C ASN A 102 4.80 5.19 1.21
N ASP A 103 6.01 4.83 1.61
CA ASP A 103 6.95 5.75 2.26
C ASP A 103 7.39 6.89 1.35
N VAL A 104 7.50 6.68 0.04
CA VAL A 104 7.92 7.71 -0.92
C VAL A 104 6.91 8.85 -0.96
N LEU A 105 5.62 8.52 -1.06
CA LEU A 105 4.53 9.50 -1.03
C LEU A 105 4.39 10.17 0.34
N LEU A 106 4.54 9.40 1.42
CA LEU A 106 4.50 9.93 2.77
C LEU A 106 5.60 10.96 2.99
N ASN A 107 6.85 10.60 2.70
CA ASN A 107 8.00 11.47 2.89
C ASN A 107 7.90 12.74 2.06
N LYS A 108 7.50 12.64 0.79
CA LYS A 108 7.22 13.80 -0.07
C LYS A 108 6.23 14.77 0.57
N ARG A 109 5.15 14.26 1.19
CA ARG A 109 4.12 15.07 1.84
C ARG A 109 4.60 15.70 3.13
N ILE A 110 5.42 14.99 3.91
CA ILE A 110 6.08 15.54 5.10
C ILE A 110 7.03 16.67 4.69
N ASP A 111 7.90 16.44 3.71
CA ASP A 111 8.90 17.41 3.23
C ASP A 111 8.24 18.66 2.62
N SER A 112 7.07 18.50 2.02
CA SER A 112 6.25 19.60 1.51
C SER A 112 5.49 20.35 2.62
N GLY A 113 5.58 19.92 3.88
CA GLY A 113 4.89 20.54 5.01
C GLY A 113 3.38 20.32 5.02
N TYR A 114 2.90 19.26 4.35
CA TYR A 114 1.46 18.95 4.30
C TYR A 114 0.98 18.14 5.50
N ALA A 115 1.85 17.39 6.14
CA ALA A 115 1.53 16.59 7.32
C ALA A 115 1.83 17.35 8.62
N GLU A 116 0.90 17.28 9.58
CA GLU A 116 1.05 17.84 10.93
C GLU A 116 1.88 16.91 11.81
N PRO A 117 2.83 17.42 12.63
CA PRO A 117 3.42 16.64 13.70
C PRO A 117 2.36 16.19 14.72
N LEU A 118 2.37 14.89 15.05
CA LEU A 118 1.30 14.30 15.86
C LEU A 118 1.58 14.27 17.38
N ASP A 119 2.82 14.50 17.80
CA ASP A 119 3.28 14.28 19.18
C ASP A 119 2.43 15.04 20.21
N GLU A 120 2.15 16.34 20.00
CA GLU A 120 1.31 17.11 20.89
C GLU A 120 -0.18 16.69 20.86
N LEU A 121 -0.61 16.05 19.77
CA LEU A 121 -1.98 15.58 19.63
C LEU A 121 -2.20 14.26 20.39
N PHE A 122 -1.17 13.44 20.54
CA PHE A 122 -1.24 12.19 21.31
C PHE A 122 -1.73 12.45 22.75
N ASP A 123 -1.12 13.42 23.42
CA ASP A 123 -1.51 13.78 24.79
C ASP A 123 -2.96 14.29 24.87
N LYS A 124 -3.40 15.07 23.86
CA LYS A 124 -4.75 15.67 23.83
C LYS A 124 -5.87 14.62 23.67
N VAL A 125 -5.56 13.46 23.07
CA VAL A 125 -6.53 12.38 22.86
C VAL A 125 -6.25 11.16 23.75
N GLY A 126 -5.23 11.21 24.61
CA GLY A 126 -4.83 10.09 25.45
C GLY A 126 -4.37 8.88 24.64
N PHE A 127 -3.54 9.12 23.60
CA PHE A 127 -2.93 8.08 22.79
C PHE A 127 -1.50 7.83 23.25
N ASN A 128 -1.14 6.58 23.50
CA ASN A 128 0.24 6.19 23.80
C ASN A 128 0.75 5.26 22.70
N ILE A 129 1.63 5.76 21.86
CA ILE A 129 2.14 5.01 20.70
C ILE A 129 2.81 3.69 21.09
N LYS A 130 3.43 3.61 22.28
CA LYS A 130 4.08 2.39 22.78
C LYS A 130 3.09 1.30 23.23
N ASP A 131 1.85 1.67 23.52
CA ASP A 131 0.80 0.70 23.86
C ASP A 131 0.22 0.07 22.59
N ASP A 132 0.26 0.80 21.46
CA ASP A 132 -0.38 0.42 20.20
C ASP A 132 0.59 -0.17 19.17
N TYR A 133 1.89 0.16 19.25
CA TYR A 133 2.91 -0.29 18.30
C TYR A 133 4.12 -0.91 19.00
N ASP A 134 4.86 -1.76 18.28
CA ASP A 134 6.18 -2.25 18.70
C ASP A 134 7.27 -1.20 18.45
N ASP A 135 8.49 -1.47 18.94
CA ASP A 135 9.61 -0.51 18.90
C ASP A 135 10.01 -0.10 17.46
N ALA A 136 9.64 -0.87 16.45
CA ALA A 136 9.93 -0.53 15.05
C ALA A 136 9.25 0.77 14.61
N ILE A 137 8.20 1.22 15.30
CA ILE A 137 7.53 2.50 15.03
C ILE A 137 8.45 3.70 15.22
N GLU A 138 9.47 3.61 16.09
CA GLU A 138 10.42 4.70 16.33
C GLU A 138 11.22 5.07 15.08
N GLN A 139 11.40 4.12 14.14
CA GLN A 139 12.07 4.37 12.87
C GLN A 139 11.22 5.20 11.88
N ARG A 140 9.94 5.42 12.18
CA ARG A 140 9.01 6.25 11.38
C ARG A 140 9.08 7.74 11.72
N GLN A 141 9.85 8.11 12.73
CA GLN A 141 10.06 9.52 13.07
C GLN A 141 10.91 10.22 12.01
N LYS A 142 10.57 11.48 11.75
CA LYS A 142 11.40 12.44 11.03
C LYS A 142 11.71 13.62 11.98
N ASP A 143 13.00 13.94 12.13
CA ASP A 143 13.44 15.00 13.03
C ASP A 143 12.93 14.88 14.47
N GLY A 144 12.71 13.63 14.92
CA GLY A 144 12.20 13.31 16.26
C GLY A 144 10.68 13.40 16.42
N HIS A 145 9.91 13.59 15.33
CA HIS A 145 8.46 13.72 15.34
C HIS A 145 7.77 12.64 14.52
N TYR A 146 6.56 12.27 14.93
CA TYR A 146 5.65 11.43 14.16
C TYR A 146 4.74 12.31 13.30
N TYR A 147 4.62 12.01 12.00
CA TYR A 147 3.75 12.72 11.04
C TYR A 147 2.62 11.84 10.51
N SER A 148 2.65 10.57 10.84
CA SER A 148 1.63 9.60 10.49
C SER A 148 1.54 8.49 11.52
N LEU A 149 0.42 7.76 11.51
CA LEU A 149 0.29 6.48 12.17
C LEU A 149 -0.08 5.43 11.11
N PRO A 150 0.73 4.37 10.96
CA PRO A 150 0.45 3.31 10.01
C PRO A 150 -0.73 2.45 10.49
N ALA A 151 -1.66 2.19 9.61
CA ALA A 151 -2.82 1.35 9.92
C ALA A 151 -2.57 -0.13 9.62
N LYS A 152 -1.68 -0.44 8.68
CA LYS A 152 -1.43 -1.79 8.17
C LYS A 152 0.01 -2.24 8.38
N LYS A 153 0.20 -3.53 8.73
CA LYS A 153 1.45 -4.26 8.49
C LYS A 153 1.44 -4.84 7.09
N MET A 154 2.58 -4.79 6.40
CA MET A 154 2.77 -5.42 5.11
C MET A 154 3.83 -6.50 5.22
N THR A 155 3.51 -7.67 4.68
CA THR A 155 4.43 -8.79 4.54
C THR A 155 4.72 -9.04 3.07
N SER A 156 6.00 -9.11 2.70
CA SER A 156 6.42 -9.50 1.35
C SER A 156 6.15 -10.99 1.17
N THR A 157 4.98 -11.33 0.63
CA THR A 157 4.46 -12.69 0.61
C THR A 157 4.21 -13.16 -0.81
N ILE A 158 4.59 -14.39 -1.08
CA ILE A 158 4.24 -15.13 -2.29
C ILE A 158 2.99 -15.98 -1.98
N LEU A 159 1.94 -15.84 -2.78
CA LEU A 159 0.79 -16.73 -2.77
C LEU A 159 0.99 -17.82 -3.82
N TYR A 160 0.61 -19.05 -3.52
CA TYR A 160 0.74 -20.16 -4.46
C TYR A 160 -0.48 -21.07 -4.50
N ASN A 161 -0.72 -21.66 -5.67
CA ASN A 161 -1.79 -22.64 -5.90
C ASN A 161 -1.30 -24.03 -5.47
N LYS A 162 -1.87 -24.58 -4.40
CA LYS A 162 -1.47 -25.86 -3.83
C LYS A 162 -1.69 -27.03 -4.79
N ASP A 163 -2.76 -27.03 -5.55
CA ASP A 163 -3.08 -28.12 -6.49
C ASP A 163 -2.03 -28.20 -7.59
N MET A 164 -1.50 -27.09 -8.09
CA MET A 164 -0.41 -27.09 -9.07
C MET A 164 0.88 -27.70 -8.50
N PHE A 165 1.18 -27.46 -7.21
CA PHE A 165 2.32 -28.07 -6.54
C PHE A 165 2.13 -29.58 -6.41
N ASP A 166 0.94 -30.02 -6.00
CA ASP A 166 0.60 -31.44 -5.85
C ASP A 166 0.66 -32.16 -7.20
N GLU A 167 0.07 -31.60 -8.24
CA GLU A 167 0.09 -32.17 -9.60
C GLU A 167 1.50 -32.29 -10.19
N ALA A 168 2.37 -31.33 -9.91
CA ALA A 168 3.76 -31.34 -10.34
C ALA A 168 4.67 -32.17 -9.44
N GLY A 169 4.18 -32.64 -8.29
CA GLY A 169 4.98 -33.34 -7.30
C GLY A 169 6.09 -32.48 -6.67
N VAL A 170 5.84 -31.17 -6.55
CA VAL A 170 6.76 -30.19 -5.98
C VAL A 170 6.43 -30.01 -4.50
N ALA A 171 7.44 -30.01 -3.62
CA ALA A 171 7.24 -29.73 -2.21
C ALA A 171 6.76 -28.28 -1.99
N TYR A 172 5.88 -28.08 -1.00
CA TYR A 172 5.47 -26.72 -0.62
C TYR A 172 6.65 -25.93 -0.04
N PRO A 173 6.71 -24.61 -0.32
CA PRO A 173 7.72 -23.74 0.27
C PRO A 173 7.60 -23.71 1.80
N ASP A 174 8.71 -23.75 2.50
CA ASP A 174 8.77 -23.44 3.93
C ASP A 174 9.14 -21.96 4.16
N ALA A 175 9.21 -21.55 5.42
CA ALA A 175 9.52 -20.17 5.77
C ALA A 175 10.96 -19.76 5.46
N ASP A 176 11.86 -20.74 5.30
CA ASP A 176 13.31 -20.54 5.17
C ASP A 176 13.87 -20.96 3.81
N TRP A 177 12.99 -21.24 2.83
CA TRP A 177 13.41 -21.68 1.52
C TRP A 177 14.38 -20.71 0.83
N THR A 178 15.27 -21.29 0.03
CA THR A 178 16.32 -20.56 -0.67
C THR A 178 15.90 -20.17 -2.09
N TYR A 179 16.67 -19.26 -2.71
CA TYR A 179 16.48 -18.91 -4.11
C TYR A 179 16.59 -20.10 -5.06
N ASP A 180 17.48 -21.05 -4.78
CA ASP A 180 17.65 -22.23 -5.61
C ASP A 180 16.44 -23.17 -5.52
N GLU A 181 15.85 -23.35 -4.33
CA GLU A 181 14.61 -24.09 -4.12
C GLU A 181 13.42 -23.39 -4.79
N PHE A 182 13.33 -22.05 -4.69
CA PHE A 182 12.34 -21.26 -5.39
C PHE A 182 12.45 -21.44 -6.92
N LEU A 183 13.66 -21.33 -7.48
CA LEU A 183 13.89 -21.44 -8.91
C LEU A 183 13.59 -22.87 -9.43
N ASP A 184 13.97 -23.89 -8.67
CA ASP A 184 13.66 -25.29 -8.98
C ASP A 184 12.13 -25.52 -9.01
N ALA A 185 11.42 -25.07 -7.96
CA ALA A 185 9.98 -25.15 -7.88
C ALA A 185 9.31 -24.38 -9.07
N ALA A 186 9.68 -23.12 -9.28
CA ALA A 186 9.14 -22.29 -10.34
C ALA A 186 9.39 -22.90 -11.74
N THR A 187 10.57 -23.51 -11.95
CA THR A 187 10.91 -24.18 -13.20
C THR A 187 10.03 -25.42 -13.44
N LYS A 188 9.85 -26.27 -12.42
CA LYS A 188 9.02 -27.48 -12.51
C LYS A 188 7.53 -27.17 -12.73
N LEU A 189 7.06 -26.07 -12.15
CA LEU A 189 5.69 -25.60 -12.27
C LEU A 189 5.43 -24.89 -13.62
N THR A 190 6.47 -24.48 -14.32
CA THR A 190 6.38 -23.83 -15.64
C THR A 190 6.09 -24.86 -16.73
N HIS A 191 4.98 -24.71 -17.44
CA HIS A 191 4.62 -25.63 -18.55
C HIS A 191 3.74 -24.96 -19.60
N GLY A 192 3.45 -25.70 -20.67
CA GLY A 192 2.61 -25.22 -21.78
C GLY A 192 3.32 -24.20 -22.68
N GLU A 193 2.65 -23.81 -23.76
CA GLU A 193 3.15 -22.85 -24.76
C GLU A 193 2.03 -21.93 -25.23
N GLY A 194 2.39 -20.76 -25.75
CA GLY A 194 1.44 -19.79 -26.31
C GLY A 194 0.35 -19.41 -25.30
N ASN A 195 -0.92 -19.49 -25.70
CA ASN A 195 -2.06 -19.16 -24.84
C ASN A 195 -2.27 -20.12 -23.67
N ASN A 196 -1.65 -21.31 -23.72
CA ASN A 196 -1.70 -22.33 -22.66
C ASN A 196 -0.47 -22.29 -21.76
N LYS A 197 0.41 -21.29 -21.91
CA LYS A 197 1.58 -21.10 -21.06
C LYS A 197 1.15 -20.85 -19.63
N VAL A 198 1.73 -21.60 -18.70
CA VAL A 198 1.68 -21.40 -17.27
C VAL A 198 3.07 -21.04 -16.80
N TYR A 199 3.18 -19.96 -16.05
CA TYR A 199 4.43 -19.47 -15.47
C TYR A 199 4.58 -20.02 -14.07
N GLY A 200 5.81 -20.37 -13.68
CA GLY A 200 6.07 -20.80 -12.32
C GLY A 200 5.94 -19.68 -11.31
N TYR A 201 6.30 -18.46 -11.72
CA TYR A 201 6.20 -17.27 -10.88
C TYR A 201 5.72 -16.05 -11.67
N PHE A 202 5.04 -15.15 -10.98
CA PHE A 202 4.60 -13.87 -11.50
C PHE A 202 4.86 -12.75 -10.50
N PHE A 203 5.48 -11.68 -10.96
CA PHE A 203 5.65 -10.44 -10.21
C PHE A 203 4.90 -9.28 -10.90
N PRO A 204 4.12 -8.44 -10.19
CA PRO A 204 3.43 -7.30 -10.79
C PRO A 204 4.42 -6.21 -11.24
N GLY A 205 4.07 -5.49 -12.30
CA GLY A 205 4.94 -4.48 -12.92
C GLY A 205 4.60 -3.05 -12.51
N TYR A 206 4.69 -2.72 -11.22
CA TYR A 206 4.40 -1.36 -10.79
C TYR A 206 5.56 -0.39 -11.06
N ASP A 207 6.78 -0.80 -10.76
CA ASP A 207 8.02 -0.05 -11.02
C ASP A 207 9.05 -0.97 -11.67
N ALA A 208 9.81 -0.49 -12.64
CA ALA A 208 10.74 -1.32 -13.41
C ALA A 208 11.77 -2.07 -12.55
N GLY A 209 12.28 -1.45 -11.53
CA GLY A 209 13.27 -2.08 -10.64
C GLY A 209 12.71 -3.21 -9.77
N GLN A 210 11.43 -3.17 -9.40
CA GLN A 210 10.83 -4.07 -8.40
C GLN A 210 10.93 -5.56 -8.73
N PRO A 211 10.67 -6.04 -9.97
CA PRO A 211 10.77 -7.47 -10.27
C PRO A 211 12.14 -8.08 -9.97
N ALA A 212 13.19 -7.28 -10.15
CA ALA A 212 14.55 -7.70 -9.80
C ALA A 212 14.86 -7.49 -8.32
N THR A 213 14.53 -6.32 -7.78
CA THR A 213 15.04 -5.87 -6.47
C THR A 213 14.16 -6.24 -5.28
N SER A 214 12.92 -6.70 -5.50
CA SER A 214 12.01 -7.11 -4.43
C SER A 214 12.62 -8.18 -3.50
N MET A 215 13.44 -9.06 -4.04
CA MET A 215 14.14 -10.08 -3.27
C MET A 215 15.25 -9.52 -2.38
N LEU A 216 15.79 -8.33 -2.68
CA LEU A 216 16.84 -7.69 -1.87
C LEU A 216 16.34 -7.32 -0.47
N VAL A 217 15.05 -6.97 -0.36
CA VAL A 217 14.46 -6.62 0.93
C VAL A 217 14.60 -7.78 1.93
N SER A 218 14.49 -9.03 1.47
CA SER A 218 14.64 -10.21 2.33
C SER A 218 16.04 -10.31 2.97
N LYS A 219 17.08 -9.80 2.29
CA LYS A 219 18.48 -9.85 2.72
C LYS A 219 18.96 -8.55 3.36
N LEU A 220 18.68 -7.42 2.71
CA LEU A 220 19.28 -6.13 3.03
C LEU A 220 18.31 -5.16 3.73
N GLY A 221 17.02 -5.50 3.79
CA GLY A 221 15.99 -4.65 4.36
C GLY A 221 15.48 -3.57 3.41
N ALA A 222 14.59 -2.72 3.95
CA ALA A 222 13.85 -1.73 3.17
C ALA A 222 14.74 -0.61 2.59
N ASP A 223 15.88 -0.32 3.22
CA ASP A 223 16.79 0.76 2.84
C ASP A 223 17.98 0.29 1.97
N TRP A 224 17.85 -0.86 1.31
CA TRP A 224 18.92 -1.48 0.51
C TRP A 224 19.55 -0.57 -0.56
N MET A 225 18.85 0.47 -0.98
CA MET A 225 19.34 1.45 -1.96
C MET A 225 20.39 2.42 -1.39
N TYR A 226 20.61 2.40 -0.08
CA TYR A 226 21.51 3.33 0.61
C TYR A 226 22.59 2.58 1.38
N THR A 227 23.71 3.26 1.59
CA THR A 227 24.72 2.83 2.57
C THR A 227 24.11 2.84 3.98
N GLU A 228 24.65 2.07 4.92
CA GLU A 228 24.13 1.93 6.28
C GLU A 228 23.97 3.28 7.00
N ASP A 229 24.88 4.23 6.75
CA ASP A 229 24.83 5.59 7.29
C ASP A 229 23.88 6.54 6.51
N GLY A 230 23.23 6.05 5.45
CA GLY A 230 22.30 6.83 4.62
C GLY A 230 22.93 7.97 3.83
N THR A 231 24.27 8.00 3.76
CA THR A 231 24.98 9.16 3.18
C THR A 231 25.23 9.06 1.69
N LYS A 232 25.09 7.88 1.11
CA LYS A 232 25.28 7.58 -0.32
C LYS A 232 24.30 6.52 -0.79
N ALA A 233 24.16 6.41 -2.09
CA ALA A 233 23.47 5.26 -2.69
C ALA A 233 24.32 3.97 -2.56
N ALA A 234 23.65 2.81 -2.58
CA ALA A 234 24.23 1.48 -2.56
C ALA A 234 23.61 0.61 -3.68
N ILE A 235 23.48 1.17 -4.90
CA ILE A 235 22.80 0.53 -6.03
C ILE A 235 23.78 -0.30 -6.87
N ASP A 236 25.00 0.21 -7.12
CA ASP A 236 26.02 -0.51 -7.88
C ASP A 236 26.82 -1.46 -6.99
N THR A 237 26.14 -2.54 -6.59
CA THR A 237 26.68 -3.59 -5.70
C THR A 237 26.51 -4.98 -6.31
N ASP A 238 27.33 -5.95 -5.85
CA ASP A 238 27.23 -7.34 -6.30
C ASP A 238 25.85 -7.95 -6.00
N ASP A 239 25.24 -7.61 -4.89
CA ASP A 239 23.90 -8.10 -4.52
C ASP A 239 22.82 -7.61 -5.49
N VAL A 240 22.83 -6.32 -5.85
CA VAL A 240 21.86 -5.76 -6.80
C VAL A 240 22.08 -6.33 -8.20
N LYS A 241 23.34 -6.52 -8.59
CA LYS A 241 23.70 -7.15 -9.86
C LYS A 241 23.19 -8.60 -9.91
N ASP A 242 23.48 -9.40 -8.90
CA ASP A 242 23.09 -10.80 -8.80
C ASP A 242 21.56 -10.98 -8.93
N VAL A 243 20.76 -10.22 -8.19
CA VAL A 243 19.28 -10.34 -8.27
C VAL A 243 18.74 -9.84 -9.61
N THR A 244 19.38 -8.85 -10.23
CA THR A 244 19.01 -8.35 -11.56
C THR A 244 19.27 -9.42 -12.63
N GLU A 245 20.44 -10.04 -12.59
CA GLU A 245 20.79 -11.14 -13.49
C GLU A 245 19.89 -12.37 -13.27
N LYS A 246 19.58 -12.71 -12.02
CA LYS A 246 18.60 -13.76 -11.66
C LYS A 246 17.20 -13.48 -12.22
N TYR A 247 16.74 -12.24 -12.19
CA TYR A 247 15.46 -11.85 -12.80
C TYR A 247 15.51 -12.07 -14.32
N LEU A 248 16.53 -11.57 -15.00
CA LEU A 248 16.67 -11.73 -16.45
C LEU A 248 16.77 -13.21 -16.86
N ASP A 249 17.46 -14.03 -16.09
CA ASP A 249 17.55 -15.48 -16.29
C ASP A 249 16.17 -16.17 -16.18
N ARG A 250 15.35 -15.79 -15.17
CA ARG A 250 13.98 -16.32 -15.05
C ARG A 250 13.10 -15.95 -16.25
N VAL A 251 13.24 -14.72 -16.74
CA VAL A 251 12.53 -14.25 -17.95
C VAL A 251 13.01 -15.02 -19.19
N GLU A 252 14.33 -15.16 -19.39
CA GLU A 252 14.91 -15.89 -20.52
C GLU A 252 14.49 -17.35 -20.54
N LYS A 253 14.44 -18.00 -19.39
CA LYS A 253 13.93 -19.37 -19.23
C LYS A 253 12.41 -19.50 -19.35
N GLY A 254 11.70 -18.40 -19.45
CA GLY A 254 10.24 -18.37 -19.52
C GLY A 254 9.56 -18.85 -18.23
N VAL A 255 10.24 -18.77 -17.10
CA VAL A 255 9.73 -19.08 -15.77
C VAL A 255 8.88 -17.94 -15.23
N GLU A 256 9.27 -16.70 -15.57
CA GLU A 256 8.59 -15.46 -15.23
C GLU A 256 8.34 -14.62 -16.48
N GLN A 257 7.30 -13.79 -16.45
CA GLN A 257 7.02 -12.86 -17.54
C GLN A 257 7.94 -11.64 -17.50
N SER A 258 8.26 -11.10 -18.67
CA SER A 258 9.04 -9.87 -18.74
C SER A 258 8.24 -8.69 -18.16
N TYR A 259 8.93 -7.76 -17.51
CA TYR A 259 8.35 -6.51 -17.04
C TYR A 259 7.61 -5.76 -18.17
N VAL A 260 8.17 -5.75 -19.37
CA VAL A 260 7.56 -5.11 -20.55
C VAL A 260 6.23 -5.75 -20.91
N ASP A 261 6.12 -7.09 -20.88
CA ASP A 261 4.86 -7.77 -21.13
C ASP A 261 3.83 -7.51 -20.04
N VAL A 262 4.24 -7.60 -18.78
CA VAL A 262 3.38 -7.35 -17.62
C VAL A 262 2.77 -5.95 -17.67
N THR A 263 3.57 -4.93 -17.91
CA THR A 263 3.11 -3.52 -17.95
C THR A 263 2.27 -3.23 -19.19
N THR A 264 2.68 -3.71 -20.36
CA THR A 264 1.96 -3.48 -21.61
C THR A 264 0.58 -4.13 -21.60
N GLN A 265 0.47 -5.35 -21.04
CA GLN A 265 -0.78 -6.11 -20.97
C GLN A 265 -1.58 -5.80 -19.69
N LYS A 266 -1.04 -4.99 -18.77
CA LYS A 266 -1.65 -4.66 -17.48
C LYS A 266 -2.05 -5.91 -16.71
N MET A 267 -1.11 -6.84 -16.58
CA MET A 267 -1.35 -8.12 -15.94
C MET A 267 -1.39 -7.95 -14.42
N GLU A 268 -2.37 -8.59 -13.78
CA GLU A 268 -2.58 -8.50 -12.34
C GLU A 268 -2.36 -9.85 -11.65
N PRO A 269 -1.70 -9.90 -10.48
CA PRO A 269 -1.33 -11.15 -9.82
C PRO A 269 -2.52 -12.02 -9.45
N ALA A 270 -3.63 -11.42 -8.98
CA ALA A 270 -4.84 -12.17 -8.67
C ALA A 270 -5.38 -12.92 -9.90
N ASN A 271 -5.44 -12.26 -11.06
CA ASN A 271 -5.87 -12.89 -12.28
C ASN A 271 -4.92 -14.03 -12.71
N MET A 272 -3.60 -13.80 -12.59
CA MET A 272 -2.61 -14.80 -12.96
C MET A 272 -2.72 -16.07 -12.10
N LEU A 273 -2.84 -15.93 -10.78
CA LEU A 273 -2.99 -17.04 -9.85
C LEU A 273 -4.34 -17.75 -10.04
N LEU A 274 -5.43 -16.99 -9.96
CA LEU A 274 -6.78 -17.54 -9.84
C LEU A 274 -7.34 -18.10 -11.16
N THR A 275 -6.76 -17.73 -12.29
CA THR A 275 -7.05 -18.35 -13.60
C THR A 275 -6.04 -19.45 -13.98
N GLY A 276 -5.13 -19.82 -13.10
CA GLY A 276 -4.13 -20.86 -13.33
C GLY A 276 -3.08 -20.49 -14.38
N LYS A 277 -2.79 -19.22 -14.58
CA LYS A 277 -1.74 -18.73 -15.50
C LYS A 277 -0.37 -18.59 -14.84
N ALA A 278 -0.32 -18.52 -13.52
CA ALA A 278 0.89 -18.61 -12.71
C ALA A 278 0.66 -19.49 -11.49
N ALA A 279 1.65 -20.31 -11.15
CA ALA A 279 1.59 -21.18 -9.98
C ALA A 279 1.86 -20.41 -8.67
N MET A 280 2.71 -19.40 -8.74
CA MET A 280 3.08 -18.52 -7.63
C MET A 280 2.96 -17.07 -8.07
N VAL A 281 2.51 -16.18 -7.18
CA VAL A 281 2.43 -14.73 -7.44
C VAL A 281 2.90 -13.95 -6.21
N TYR A 282 3.57 -12.81 -6.43
CA TYR A 282 3.82 -11.84 -5.38
C TYR A 282 2.59 -10.96 -5.16
N GLY A 283 2.16 -10.77 -3.90
CA GLY A 283 1.12 -9.81 -3.56
C GLY A 283 0.18 -10.25 -2.44
N ASP A 284 0.41 -9.75 -1.23
CA ASP A 284 -0.41 -10.01 -0.04
C ASP A 284 -1.87 -9.56 -0.20
N TRP A 285 -2.12 -8.53 -1.00
CA TRP A 285 -3.46 -7.99 -1.25
C TRP A 285 -4.37 -8.94 -2.06
N CYS A 286 -3.81 -9.92 -2.76
CA CYS A 286 -4.61 -10.90 -3.50
C CYS A 286 -5.48 -11.80 -2.60
N VAL A 287 -5.22 -11.84 -1.30
CA VAL A 287 -6.07 -12.57 -0.32
C VAL A 287 -7.53 -12.14 -0.40
N ARG A 288 -7.83 -10.87 -0.68
CA ARG A 288 -9.21 -10.41 -0.88
C ARG A 288 -9.84 -11.01 -2.14
N ASP A 289 -9.02 -11.13 -3.21
CA ASP A 289 -9.50 -11.61 -4.51
C ASP A 289 -9.70 -13.13 -4.51
N VAL A 290 -8.89 -13.88 -3.74
CA VAL A 290 -9.09 -15.33 -3.47
C VAL A 290 -10.47 -15.60 -2.87
N LYS A 291 -11.00 -14.72 -2.04
CA LYS A 291 -12.33 -14.86 -1.43
C LYS A 291 -13.48 -14.51 -2.37
N ASP A 292 -13.20 -13.83 -3.47
CA ASP A 292 -14.19 -13.37 -4.45
C ASP A 292 -14.48 -14.45 -5.50
N LEU A 293 -15.20 -15.48 -5.07
CA LEU A 293 -15.54 -16.62 -5.95
C LEU A 293 -16.53 -16.26 -7.08
N ASP A 294 -17.18 -15.11 -7.01
CA ASP A 294 -18.08 -14.63 -8.07
C ASP A 294 -17.27 -14.13 -9.27
N ASN A 295 -16.16 -13.43 -9.04
CA ASN A 295 -15.28 -12.93 -10.08
C ASN A 295 -14.15 -13.92 -10.42
N TYR A 296 -13.70 -14.69 -9.44
CA TYR A 296 -12.60 -15.66 -9.55
C TYR A 296 -13.03 -17.04 -9.05
N PRO A 297 -13.91 -17.76 -9.78
CA PRO A 297 -14.35 -19.08 -9.37
C PRO A 297 -13.19 -20.07 -9.38
N HIS A 298 -12.91 -20.68 -8.24
CA HIS A 298 -11.88 -21.72 -8.06
C HIS A 298 -12.22 -22.60 -6.86
N ASP A 299 -11.61 -23.78 -6.78
CA ASP A 299 -11.78 -24.77 -5.71
C ASP A 299 -10.47 -25.20 -5.06
N PHE A 300 -9.32 -24.78 -5.63
CA PHE A 300 -8.01 -25.05 -5.03
C PHE A 300 -7.74 -24.18 -3.80
N LYS A 301 -6.84 -24.67 -2.95
CA LYS A 301 -6.34 -23.91 -1.80
C LYS A 301 -5.14 -23.04 -2.16
N VAL A 302 -5.12 -21.85 -1.61
CA VAL A 302 -3.98 -20.92 -1.71
C VAL A 302 -3.10 -21.04 -0.47
N GLY A 303 -1.82 -21.32 -0.68
CA GLY A 303 -0.77 -21.30 0.34
C GLY A 303 0.03 -20.01 0.31
N PHE A 304 0.84 -19.80 1.36
CA PHE A 304 1.66 -18.61 1.56
C PHE A 304 3.13 -19.00 1.74
N ALA A 305 4.02 -18.26 1.10
CA ALA A 305 5.46 -18.41 1.25
C ALA A 305 6.13 -17.05 1.49
N THR A 306 7.24 -17.05 2.18
CA THR A 306 8.11 -15.87 2.29
C THR A 306 8.77 -15.59 0.94
N MET A 307 9.34 -14.39 0.76
CA MET A 307 10.36 -14.21 -0.27
C MET A 307 11.54 -15.15 0.02
N PRO A 308 12.13 -15.79 -1.00
CA PRO A 308 13.22 -16.72 -0.78
C PRO A 308 14.47 -16.03 -0.23
N ARG A 309 15.21 -16.73 0.62
CA ARG A 309 16.55 -16.30 1.03
C ARG A 309 17.49 -16.33 -0.17
N LEU A 310 18.25 -15.27 -0.38
CA LEU A 310 19.18 -15.15 -1.51
C LEU A 310 20.44 -16.00 -1.35
N SER A 311 20.74 -16.43 -0.12
CA SER A 311 21.84 -17.34 0.20
C SER A 311 21.53 -18.18 1.42
N GLU A 312 22.15 -19.37 1.52
CA GLU A 312 22.03 -20.26 2.69
C GLU A 312 22.52 -19.61 3.99
N ASN A 313 23.49 -18.69 3.89
CA ASN A 313 24.10 -18.00 5.04
C ASN A 313 23.37 -16.71 5.41
N GLN A 314 22.18 -16.45 4.87
CA GLN A 314 21.37 -15.30 5.25
C GLN A 314 20.76 -15.54 6.64
N ASP A 315 21.16 -14.74 7.64
CA ASP A 315 20.75 -14.92 9.03
C ASP A 315 19.25 -14.62 9.25
N LYS A 316 18.68 -13.70 8.48
CA LYS A 316 17.31 -13.24 8.61
C LYS A 316 16.63 -13.17 7.25
N ASN A 317 15.33 -13.45 7.24
CA ASN A 317 14.48 -13.21 6.09
C ASN A 317 13.60 -11.98 6.38
N LEU A 318 14.08 -10.80 5.96
CA LEU A 318 13.43 -9.53 6.27
C LEU A 318 12.22 -9.27 5.38
N THR A 319 11.23 -8.57 5.92
CA THR A 319 10.09 -8.06 5.16
C THR A 319 9.88 -6.59 5.46
N THR A 320 9.09 -5.90 4.64
CA THR A 320 8.67 -4.53 4.93
C THR A 320 7.65 -4.51 6.07
N SER A 321 7.61 -3.42 6.84
CA SER A 321 6.88 -3.36 8.10
C SER A 321 5.52 -2.70 7.98
N TYR A 322 5.51 -1.38 7.80
CA TYR A 322 4.31 -0.57 7.94
C TYR A 322 3.92 0.12 6.64
N THR A 323 2.62 0.31 6.44
CA THR A 323 2.04 1.04 5.31
C THR A 323 0.64 1.55 5.67
N ASP A 324 -0.06 2.15 4.72
CA ASP A 324 -1.38 2.73 4.91
C ASP A 324 -1.34 3.82 5.99
N ASP A 325 -0.45 4.79 5.79
CA ASP A 325 -0.14 5.85 6.75
C ASP A 325 -1.23 6.90 6.79
N MET A 326 -1.84 7.05 7.97
CA MET A 326 -2.85 8.07 8.25
C MET A 326 -2.17 9.33 8.77
N SER A 327 -2.30 10.44 8.06
CA SER A 327 -1.74 11.75 8.42
C SER A 327 -2.84 12.79 8.57
N ILE A 328 -2.57 13.83 9.37
CA ILE A 328 -3.41 15.00 9.52
C ILE A 328 -2.86 16.12 8.63
N ASN A 329 -3.72 16.80 7.87
CA ASN A 329 -3.33 17.96 7.10
C ASN A 329 -2.89 19.09 8.04
N SER A 330 -1.68 19.62 7.81
CA SER A 330 -1.13 20.72 8.62
C SER A 330 -2.02 21.98 8.63
N LYS A 331 -2.89 22.13 7.62
CA LYS A 331 -3.86 23.24 7.50
C LYS A 331 -5.23 22.95 8.10
N SER A 332 -5.50 21.72 8.55
CA SER A 332 -6.78 21.39 9.19
C SER A 332 -7.04 22.26 10.43
N GLU A 333 -8.27 22.76 10.55
CA GLU A 333 -8.73 23.47 11.74
C GLU A 333 -9.23 22.51 12.82
N HIS A 334 -9.34 21.20 12.53
CA HIS A 334 -9.91 20.14 13.36
C HIS A 334 -8.89 19.08 13.78
N LYS A 335 -7.62 19.48 14.04
CA LYS A 335 -6.52 18.55 14.28
C LYS A 335 -6.73 17.57 15.44
N VAL A 336 -7.36 18.03 16.53
CA VAL A 336 -7.66 17.18 17.69
C VAL A 336 -8.75 16.16 17.35
N GLU A 337 -9.79 16.59 16.66
CA GLU A 337 -10.88 15.74 16.18
C GLU A 337 -10.37 14.72 15.16
N ALA A 338 -9.50 15.14 14.23
CA ALA A 338 -8.83 14.27 13.29
C ALA A 338 -7.97 13.21 14.00
N MET A 339 -7.25 13.58 15.04
CA MET A 339 -6.47 12.63 15.84
C MET A 339 -7.36 11.65 16.61
N LYS A 340 -8.55 12.05 17.10
CA LYS A 340 -9.53 11.13 17.71
C LYS A 340 -10.00 10.09 16.67
N PHE A 341 -10.28 10.52 15.44
CA PHE A 341 -10.65 9.62 14.37
C PHE A 341 -9.53 8.64 14.02
N ILE A 342 -8.29 9.12 13.84
CA ILE A 342 -7.14 8.26 13.53
C ILE A 342 -6.91 7.23 14.65
N LYS A 343 -6.95 7.67 15.92
CA LYS A 343 -6.83 6.76 17.07
C LYS A 343 -7.88 5.65 17.00
N TRP A 344 -9.15 6.01 16.86
CA TRP A 344 -10.24 5.04 16.78
C TRP A 344 -10.09 4.13 15.55
N TYR A 345 -9.71 4.71 14.40
CA TYR A 345 -9.50 3.93 13.17
C TYR A 345 -8.46 2.83 13.36
N ILE A 346 -7.34 3.14 14.01
CA ILE A 346 -6.26 2.20 14.27
C ILE A 346 -6.67 1.15 15.31
N GLU A 347 -7.33 1.55 16.38
CA GLU A 347 -7.66 0.68 17.51
C GLU A 347 -8.91 -0.19 17.27
N GLU A 348 -9.89 0.29 16.50
CA GLU A 348 -11.19 -0.36 16.30
C GLU A 348 -11.65 -0.36 14.84
N GLY A 349 -11.41 0.71 14.09
CA GLY A 349 -11.87 0.89 12.72
C GLY A 349 -11.30 -0.13 11.73
N MET A 350 -10.15 -0.72 12.04
CA MET A 350 -9.56 -1.79 11.23
C MET A 350 -10.43 -3.05 11.17
N ASP A 351 -11.38 -3.26 12.07
CA ASP A 351 -12.38 -4.35 11.99
C ASP A 351 -13.15 -4.32 10.64
N TYR A 352 -13.35 -3.14 10.07
CA TYR A 352 -14.08 -2.93 8.81
C TYR A 352 -13.20 -2.99 7.56
N VAL A 353 -11.89 -2.87 7.72
CA VAL A 353 -10.92 -2.78 6.60
C VAL A 353 -10.08 -4.06 6.48
N ALA A 354 -9.80 -4.74 7.60
CA ALA A 354 -9.04 -5.99 7.63
C ALA A 354 -9.61 -7.09 6.71
N PRO A 355 -10.95 -7.25 6.54
CA PRO A 355 -11.51 -8.22 5.60
C PRO A 355 -11.03 -8.07 4.16
N PHE A 356 -10.45 -6.92 3.79
CA PHE A 356 -9.90 -6.65 2.46
C PHE A 356 -8.38 -6.81 2.40
N ALA A 357 -7.84 -7.82 3.10
CA ALA A 357 -6.42 -8.18 3.15
C ALA A 357 -5.53 -7.08 3.78
N ARG A 358 -6.00 -6.49 4.88
CA ARG A 358 -5.24 -5.46 5.60
C ARG A 358 -4.96 -5.91 7.02
N ILE A 359 -3.75 -6.41 7.25
CA ILE A 359 -3.30 -6.83 8.57
C ILE A 359 -3.15 -5.59 9.46
N PRO A 360 -3.94 -5.43 10.54
CA PRO A 360 -3.81 -4.28 11.43
C PRO A 360 -2.40 -4.13 12.01
N ALA A 361 -1.89 -2.90 12.03
CA ALA A 361 -0.58 -2.60 12.61
C ALA A 361 -0.62 -2.52 14.15
N CYS A 362 -1.77 -2.18 14.73
CA CYS A 362 -1.96 -2.01 16.15
C CYS A 362 -1.90 -3.33 16.91
N LYS A 363 -1.12 -3.39 18.00
CA LYS A 363 -0.97 -4.57 18.88
C LYS A 363 -2.24 -5.02 19.61
N LYS A 364 -3.28 -4.17 19.63
CA LYS A 364 -4.59 -4.53 20.19
C LYS A 364 -5.32 -5.60 19.37
N TYR A 365 -4.87 -5.82 18.14
CA TYR A 365 -5.35 -6.90 17.29
C TYR A 365 -4.49 -8.15 17.49
N ASP A 366 -5.01 -9.13 18.21
CA ASP A 366 -4.37 -10.43 18.32
C ASP A 366 -4.49 -11.25 17.03
N GLU A 367 -3.66 -12.28 16.89
CA GLU A 367 -3.57 -13.11 15.67
C GLU A 367 -4.89 -13.81 15.36
N GLU A 368 -5.63 -14.28 16.37
CA GLU A 368 -6.89 -14.99 16.17
C GLU A 368 -7.98 -14.04 15.65
N LYS A 369 -8.06 -12.83 16.21
CA LYS A 369 -8.97 -11.79 15.74
C LYS A 369 -8.62 -11.41 14.29
N VAL A 370 -7.35 -11.19 13.99
CA VAL A 370 -6.89 -10.84 12.62
C VAL A 370 -7.22 -11.96 11.65
N ALA A 371 -6.95 -13.22 11.99
CA ALA A 371 -7.29 -14.36 11.14
C ALA A 371 -8.79 -14.44 10.88
N SER A 372 -9.60 -14.24 11.92
CA SER A 372 -11.07 -14.24 11.80
C SER A 372 -11.57 -13.11 10.90
N LEU A 373 -11.01 -11.90 11.00
CA LEU A 373 -11.39 -10.75 10.19
C LEU A 373 -11.00 -10.95 8.71
N ILE A 374 -9.78 -11.41 8.46
CA ILE A 374 -9.24 -11.54 7.09
C ILE A 374 -9.86 -12.72 6.35
N PHE A 375 -9.89 -13.90 6.96
CA PHE A 375 -10.31 -15.13 6.28
C PHE A 375 -11.79 -15.45 6.48
N GLY A 376 -12.33 -15.18 7.67
CA GLY A 376 -13.74 -15.35 7.99
C GLY A 376 -14.28 -16.74 7.62
N ASP A 377 -15.43 -16.77 6.97
CA ASP A 377 -16.09 -17.98 6.44
C ASP A 377 -15.44 -18.59 5.20
N LYS A 378 -14.40 -17.95 4.66
CA LYS A 378 -13.63 -18.38 3.47
C LYS A 378 -12.29 -19.03 3.83
N SER A 379 -12.04 -19.35 5.10
CA SER A 379 -10.80 -19.97 5.56
C SER A 379 -10.46 -21.29 4.86
N ASP A 380 -11.46 -22.02 4.38
CA ASP A 380 -11.28 -23.26 3.64
C ASP A 380 -10.57 -23.09 2.28
N LEU A 381 -10.58 -21.88 1.72
CA LEU A 381 -9.87 -21.54 0.49
C LEU A 381 -8.35 -21.38 0.70
N PHE A 382 -7.89 -21.41 1.95
CA PHE A 382 -6.50 -21.14 2.29
C PHE A 382 -5.84 -22.32 3.03
N ASP A 383 -4.54 -22.42 2.89
CA ASP A 383 -3.72 -23.19 3.80
C ASP A 383 -3.51 -22.34 5.07
N MET A 384 -4.33 -22.60 6.10
CA MET A 384 -4.33 -21.79 7.30
C MET A 384 -3.06 -21.90 8.14
N ASP A 385 -2.30 -22.99 8.00
CA ASP A 385 -1.02 -23.14 8.70
C ASP A 385 0.01 -22.17 8.11
N SER A 386 0.17 -22.12 6.79
CA SER A 386 1.04 -21.14 6.13
C SER A 386 0.49 -19.70 6.25
N ALA A 387 -0.83 -19.51 6.22
CA ALA A 387 -1.45 -18.21 6.43
C ALA A 387 -1.07 -17.60 7.80
N LYS A 388 -1.17 -18.37 8.88
CA LYS A 388 -0.81 -17.92 10.23
C LYS A 388 0.67 -17.70 10.40
N ASN A 389 1.49 -18.69 9.99
CA ASN A 389 2.92 -18.68 10.27
C ASN A 389 3.71 -17.74 9.36
N ILE A 390 3.22 -17.42 8.16
CA ILE A 390 3.94 -16.61 7.16
C ILE A 390 3.22 -15.27 6.93
N TYR A 391 1.94 -15.31 6.55
CA TYR A 391 1.24 -14.09 6.15
C TYR A 391 0.88 -13.19 7.34
N LEU A 392 0.27 -13.74 8.41
CA LEU A 392 -0.16 -12.94 9.55
C LEU A 392 0.99 -12.59 10.50
N LYS A 393 1.83 -13.56 10.80
CA LYS A 393 2.96 -13.38 11.71
C LYS A 393 4.09 -12.58 11.07
N GLY A 394 4.30 -12.79 9.77
CA GLY A 394 5.41 -12.20 9.03
C GLY A 394 6.76 -12.82 9.41
N THR A 395 7.80 -12.24 8.85
CA THR A 395 9.20 -12.47 9.19
C THR A 395 9.73 -11.27 10.00
N ASP A 396 11.04 -11.17 10.19
CA ASP A 396 11.64 -9.99 10.81
C ASP A 396 11.35 -8.73 9.96
N PHE A 397 10.81 -7.69 10.57
CA PHE A 397 10.47 -6.46 9.87
C PHE A 397 11.70 -5.57 9.64
N SER A 398 11.70 -4.88 8.50
CA SER A 398 12.66 -3.84 8.17
C SER A 398 11.91 -2.57 7.78
N THR A 399 11.79 -1.64 8.71
CA THR A 399 11.12 -0.37 8.48
C THR A 399 12.03 0.56 7.67
N ARG A 400 11.49 1.20 6.65
CA ARG A 400 12.20 2.20 5.85
C ARG A 400 12.41 3.47 6.68
N LYS A 401 13.65 3.95 6.67
CA LYS A 401 14.02 5.25 7.25
C LYS A 401 13.66 6.38 6.27
N ASN A 402 13.51 7.57 6.80
CA ASN A 402 13.42 8.77 5.98
C ASN A 402 14.84 9.23 5.60
N LEU A 403 15.24 8.91 4.36
CA LEU A 403 16.59 9.19 3.84
C LEU A 403 16.53 10.29 2.77
N ALA A 404 17.64 11.01 2.62
CA ALA A 404 17.77 12.10 1.66
C ALA A 404 17.46 11.65 0.22
N ALA A 405 16.73 12.46 -0.52
CA ALA A 405 16.39 12.25 -1.94
C ALA A 405 15.68 10.91 -2.24
N ALA A 406 14.93 10.35 -1.27
CA ALA A 406 14.34 9.01 -1.41
C ALA A 406 13.42 8.89 -2.63
N THR A 407 12.67 9.94 -2.94
CA THR A 407 11.77 9.99 -4.11
C THR A 407 12.56 10.02 -5.42
N GLU A 408 13.60 10.85 -5.49
CA GLU A 408 14.47 11.00 -6.64
C GLU A 408 15.27 9.73 -6.89
N VAL A 409 15.80 9.10 -5.85
CA VAL A 409 16.54 7.82 -5.94
C VAL A 409 15.64 6.72 -6.48
N ASN A 410 14.39 6.60 -6.01
CA ASN A 410 13.44 5.62 -6.54
C ASN A 410 13.08 5.90 -8.02
N THR A 411 12.90 7.17 -8.38
CA THR A 411 12.64 7.57 -9.76
C THR A 411 13.82 7.21 -10.68
N ILE A 412 15.06 7.51 -10.24
CA ILE A 412 16.29 7.17 -10.98
C ILE A 412 16.41 5.66 -11.18
N LEU A 413 16.15 4.88 -10.13
CA LEU A 413 16.16 3.43 -10.21
C LEU A 413 15.18 2.93 -11.29
N THR A 414 13.93 3.39 -11.24
CA THR A 414 12.89 3.02 -12.20
C THR A 414 13.32 3.36 -13.64
N GLU A 415 13.80 4.58 -13.88
CA GLU A 415 14.24 5.02 -15.21
C GLU A 415 15.42 4.22 -15.78
N GLU A 416 16.40 3.85 -14.95
CA GLU A 416 17.54 3.08 -15.39
C GLU A 416 17.19 1.61 -15.63
N PHE A 417 16.34 1.01 -14.77
CA PHE A 417 15.88 -0.37 -14.97
C PHE A 417 14.93 -0.50 -16.17
N ASP A 418 14.07 0.49 -16.44
CA ASP A 418 13.28 0.53 -17.69
C ASP A 418 14.14 0.36 -18.93
N LYS A 419 15.28 1.06 -18.99
CA LYS A 419 16.22 0.95 -20.11
C LYS A 419 16.86 -0.44 -20.19
N ALA A 420 17.20 -1.03 -19.04
CA ALA A 420 17.77 -2.39 -19.00
C ALA A 420 16.75 -3.44 -19.46
N PHE A 421 15.53 -3.38 -18.94
CA PHE A 421 14.49 -4.37 -19.26
C PHE A 421 13.95 -4.21 -20.69
N ALA A 422 14.02 -3.01 -21.26
CA ALA A 422 13.81 -2.77 -22.69
C ALA A 422 14.99 -3.21 -23.59
N GLY A 423 16.08 -3.74 -23.01
CA GLY A 423 17.28 -4.13 -23.75
C GLY A 423 18.14 -2.97 -24.27
N ALA A 424 17.91 -1.74 -23.80
CA ALA A 424 18.62 -0.54 -24.28
C ALA A 424 19.98 -0.32 -23.62
N GLN A 425 20.25 -1.00 -22.50
CA GLN A 425 21.55 -0.96 -21.81
C GLN A 425 21.83 -2.25 -21.02
N SER A 426 23.13 -2.51 -20.73
CA SER A 426 23.53 -3.65 -19.91
C SER A 426 23.23 -3.40 -18.42
N VAL A 427 23.19 -4.48 -17.63
CA VAL A 427 23.04 -4.43 -16.16
C VAL A 427 24.13 -3.55 -15.55
N ASP A 428 25.41 -3.78 -15.85
CA ASP A 428 26.51 -2.99 -15.32
C ASP A 428 26.34 -1.49 -15.57
N LYS A 429 25.93 -1.11 -16.78
CA LYS A 429 25.70 0.29 -17.13
C LYS A 429 24.48 0.86 -16.38
N THR A 430 23.45 0.07 -16.18
CA THR A 430 22.24 0.44 -15.43
C THR A 430 22.62 0.78 -14.00
N LEU A 431 23.34 -0.11 -13.32
CA LEU A 431 23.71 0.07 -11.92
C LEU A 431 24.68 1.25 -11.74
N ALA A 432 25.70 1.36 -12.60
CA ALA A 432 26.64 2.49 -12.53
C ALA A 432 25.97 3.85 -12.78
N ASN A 433 25.01 3.93 -13.73
CA ASN A 433 24.25 5.15 -13.98
C ASN A 433 23.33 5.50 -12.81
N ALA A 434 22.60 4.50 -12.29
CA ALA A 434 21.69 4.69 -11.16
C ALA A 434 22.46 5.14 -9.91
N GLN A 435 23.57 4.48 -9.58
CA GLN A 435 24.46 4.85 -8.47
C GLN A 435 24.90 6.30 -8.57
N LYS A 436 25.51 6.68 -9.72
CA LYS A 436 26.03 8.02 -9.93
C LYS A 436 24.94 9.09 -9.79
N ARG A 437 23.80 8.90 -10.45
CA ARG A 437 22.69 9.86 -10.42
C ARG A 437 22.09 9.99 -9.03
N ALA A 438 21.96 8.87 -8.31
CA ALA A 438 21.45 8.83 -6.95
C ALA A 438 22.41 9.55 -5.98
N ASP A 439 23.72 9.31 -6.07
CA ASP A 439 24.72 9.99 -5.25
C ASP A 439 24.70 11.52 -5.46
N GLU A 440 24.53 11.97 -6.71
CA GLU A 440 24.38 13.40 -7.04
C GLU A 440 23.16 14.00 -6.31
N LYS A 441 22.00 13.31 -6.33
CA LYS A 441 20.78 13.78 -5.67
C LYS A 441 20.89 13.79 -4.14
N ILE A 442 21.45 12.73 -3.56
CA ILE A 442 21.68 12.65 -2.11
C ILE A 442 22.64 13.76 -1.65
N ALA A 443 23.63 14.14 -2.47
CA ALA A 443 24.55 15.21 -2.14
C ALA A 443 23.91 16.61 -2.24
N ASP A 444 22.96 16.81 -3.16
CA ASP A 444 22.25 18.07 -3.37
C ASP A 444 21.29 18.43 -2.21
N GLU A 445 20.81 17.42 -1.46
CA GLU A 445 19.89 17.61 -0.31
C GLU A 445 20.61 17.76 1.05
N LYS A 446 21.92 17.65 1.10
CA LYS A 446 22.75 17.90 2.30
C LYS A 446 23.21 19.35 2.40
#